data_b11b14ed217df874f5ed2fa3ca6e5a1d
#
_entry.id   b11b14ed217df874f5ed2fa3ca6e5a1d
#
_cell.length_a   1.000
_cell.length_b   1.000
_cell.length_c   1.000
_cell.angle_alpha   90.00
_cell.angle_beta   90.00
_cell.angle_gamma   90.00
#
_symmetry.space_group_name_H-M   'P 1'
#
loop_
_entity.id
_entity.type
_entity.pdbx_description
1 polymer ?
#
loop_
_entity_poly.entity_id
_entity_poly.type
_entity_poly.pdbx_seq_one_letter_code
_entity_poly.pdbx_strand_id
1 'polypeptide(L)'
;MKPNKQQLAIAKKIQKWIQATQEVEKARLAIPITRLTSIKSLCADEVAAEKFALYIARLVQQQINQANCPEHFTEEEWEQQKQLVDEAISLMDSYRENPSYESRQSLRNLLKDIDGVQGDDYRNFRWTTVRFVRSGDLLKLEYALRCFVETDFPYWAYKLAREYVEGYGLQSGSGIVAESVPMLLEVAEFWCQYYFNQSLNEKFPDGGAIALVR
;
A
#
# COMPACT_ATOMS: atom_id res chain seq x y z
N MET A 1 -21.43 18.22 -13.75
CA MET A 1 -20.55 19.27 -13.19
C MET A 1 -19.21 19.19 -13.93
N LYS A 2 -18.63 20.31 -14.42
CA LYS A 2 -17.32 20.25 -15.08
C LYS A 2 -16.23 20.00 -14.04
N PRO A 3 -15.27 19.07 -14.27
CA PRO A 3 -14.20 18.81 -13.34
C PRO A 3 -13.31 20.05 -13.18
N ASN A 4 -12.86 20.33 -11.95
CA ASN A 4 -11.92 21.42 -11.70
C ASN A 4 -10.49 21.07 -12.17
N LYS A 5 -9.59 22.07 -12.21
CA LYS A 5 -8.20 21.88 -12.69
C LYS A 5 -7.45 20.81 -11.89
N GLN A 6 -7.70 20.72 -10.59
CA GLN A 6 -7.07 19.72 -9.71
C GLN A 6 -7.55 18.31 -10.04
N GLN A 7 -8.87 18.13 -10.18
CA GLN A 7 -9.44 16.83 -10.57
C GLN A 7 -8.94 16.37 -11.95
N LEU A 8 -8.79 17.29 -12.90
CA LEU A 8 -8.20 16.97 -14.21
C LEU A 8 -6.74 16.54 -14.10
N ALA A 9 -5.95 17.18 -13.24
CA ALA A 9 -4.55 16.80 -13.01
C ALA A 9 -4.44 15.40 -12.37
N ILE A 10 -5.31 15.09 -11.41
CA ILE A 10 -5.40 13.78 -10.77
C ILE A 10 -5.80 12.71 -11.80
N ALA A 11 -6.87 12.96 -12.57
CA ALA A 11 -7.32 12.03 -13.61
C ALA A 11 -6.20 11.68 -14.60
N LYS A 12 -5.42 12.69 -15.06
CA LYS A 12 -4.27 12.47 -15.94
C LYS A 12 -3.17 11.60 -15.30
N LYS A 13 -2.95 11.69 -13.98
CA LYS A 13 -1.96 10.84 -13.29
C LYS A 13 -2.42 9.39 -13.25
N ILE A 14 -3.68 9.16 -12.88
CA ILE A 14 -4.27 7.82 -12.84
C ILE A 14 -4.29 7.21 -14.26
N GLN A 15 -4.68 7.99 -15.27
CA GLN A 15 -4.67 7.53 -16.66
C GLN A 15 -3.28 7.10 -17.13
N LYS A 16 -2.22 7.80 -16.71
CA LYS A 16 -0.84 7.38 -17.00
C LYS A 16 -0.46 6.05 -16.34
N TRP A 17 -1.00 5.73 -15.17
CA TRP A 17 -0.78 4.41 -14.55
C TRP A 17 -1.49 3.32 -15.35
N ILE A 18 -2.75 3.55 -15.75
CA ILE A 18 -3.49 2.59 -16.59
C ILE A 18 -2.76 2.34 -17.92
N GLN A 19 -2.29 3.39 -18.59
CA GLN A 19 -1.48 3.25 -19.80
C GLN A 19 -0.20 2.46 -19.54
N ALA A 20 0.45 2.70 -18.40
CA ALA A 20 1.63 1.96 -18.00
C ALA A 20 1.35 0.47 -17.82
N THR A 21 0.21 0.09 -17.22
CA THR A 21 -0.16 -1.34 -17.11
C THR A 21 -0.31 -1.99 -18.48
N GLN A 22 -0.95 -1.31 -19.42
CA GLN A 22 -1.11 -1.81 -20.79
C GLN A 22 0.24 -1.98 -21.52
N GLU A 23 1.21 -1.11 -21.25
CA GLU A 23 2.57 -1.22 -21.81
C GLU A 23 3.31 -2.43 -21.21
N VAL A 24 3.17 -2.70 -19.90
CA VAL A 24 3.75 -3.90 -19.25
C VAL A 24 3.19 -5.16 -19.86
N GLU A 25 1.87 -5.25 -19.99
CA GLU A 25 1.20 -6.44 -20.52
C GLU A 25 1.59 -6.71 -21.98
N LYS A 26 1.69 -5.68 -22.80
CA LYS A 26 2.04 -5.81 -24.24
C LYS A 26 3.50 -6.11 -24.47
N ALA A 27 4.39 -5.42 -23.76
CA ALA A 27 5.82 -5.46 -24.05
C ALA A 27 6.61 -6.43 -23.16
N ARG A 28 6.00 -6.96 -22.10
CA ARG A 28 6.67 -7.75 -21.02
C ARG A 28 7.90 -7.04 -20.43
N LEU A 29 7.88 -5.70 -20.46
CA LEU A 29 8.97 -4.88 -19.96
C LEU A 29 8.58 -4.25 -18.63
N ALA A 30 9.52 -4.24 -17.69
CA ALA A 30 9.33 -3.55 -16.42
C ALA A 30 9.22 -2.03 -16.63
N ILE A 31 8.23 -1.40 -15.99
CA ILE A 31 8.06 0.06 -16.00
C ILE A 31 8.77 0.67 -14.79
N PRO A 32 9.51 1.77 -14.97
CA PRO A 32 10.17 2.42 -13.84
C PRO A 32 9.20 2.78 -12.72
N ILE A 33 9.49 2.35 -11.49
CA ILE A 33 8.72 2.61 -10.28
C ILE A 33 8.59 4.12 -9.98
N THR A 34 9.45 4.95 -10.56
CA THR A 34 9.38 6.40 -10.44
C THR A 34 8.01 6.98 -10.84
N ARG A 35 7.21 6.26 -11.63
CA ARG A 35 5.83 6.67 -11.94
C ARG A 35 4.94 6.75 -10.70
N LEU A 36 5.22 5.98 -9.66
CA LEU A 36 4.50 6.04 -8.38
C LEU A 36 4.79 7.30 -7.55
N THR A 37 5.81 8.09 -7.89
CA THR A 37 6.10 9.35 -7.19
C THR A 37 4.94 10.34 -7.20
N SER A 38 4.02 10.20 -8.17
CA SER A 38 2.79 11.00 -8.22
C SER A 38 1.89 10.80 -6.99
N ILE A 39 2.03 9.70 -6.24
CA ILE A 39 1.29 9.45 -4.99
C ILE A 39 1.54 10.55 -3.97
N LYS A 40 2.78 11.05 -3.86
CA LYS A 40 3.10 12.18 -2.97
C LYS A 40 2.18 13.39 -3.18
N SER A 41 1.78 13.63 -4.42
CA SER A 41 0.88 14.73 -4.76
C SER A 41 -0.61 14.36 -4.71
N LEU A 42 -0.94 13.07 -4.66
CA LEU A 42 -2.30 12.60 -4.42
C LEU A 42 -2.62 12.61 -2.92
N CYS A 43 -1.63 12.34 -2.07
CA CYS A 43 -1.70 12.53 -0.62
C CYS A 43 -1.45 14.01 -0.27
N ALA A 44 -2.28 14.92 -0.80
CA ALA A 44 -2.10 16.35 -0.60
C ALA A 44 -2.41 16.79 0.84
N ASP A 45 -3.17 16.00 1.58
CA ASP A 45 -3.55 16.24 2.97
C ASP A 45 -3.42 14.95 3.79
N GLU A 46 -3.36 15.11 5.11
CA GLU A 46 -3.20 14.03 6.08
C GLU A 46 -4.35 13.01 5.97
N VAL A 47 -5.59 13.49 5.79
CA VAL A 47 -6.77 12.61 5.68
C VAL A 47 -6.70 11.70 4.45
N ALA A 48 -6.19 12.21 3.32
CA ALA A 48 -6.00 11.41 2.12
C ALA A 48 -4.96 10.31 2.34
N ALA A 49 -3.84 10.64 3.01
CA ALA A 49 -2.78 9.68 3.33
C ALA A 49 -3.26 8.60 4.31
N GLU A 50 -3.98 8.99 5.37
CA GLU A 50 -4.55 8.08 6.37
C GLU A 50 -5.56 7.11 5.74
N LYS A 51 -6.48 7.62 4.91
CA LYS A 51 -7.46 6.78 4.21
C LYS A 51 -6.80 5.80 3.25
N PHE A 52 -5.77 6.25 2.53
CA PHE A 52 -5.00 5.39 1.65
C PHE A 52 -4.26 4.31 2.44
N ALA A 53 -3.59 4.69 3.53
CA ALA A 53 -2.87 3.76 4.39
C ALA A 53 -3.79 2.67 4.96
N LEU A 54 -4.95 3.06 5.47
CA LEU A 54 -5.94 2.13 5.99
C LEU A 54 -6.51 1.21 4.89
N TYR A 55 -6.73 1.73 3.69
CA TYR A 55 -7.15 0.92 2.55
C TYR A 55 -6.13 -0.17 2.22
N ILE A 56 -4.84 0.18 2.10
CA ILE A 56 -3.78 -0.79 1.83
C ILE A 56 -3.64 -1.79 2.99
N ALA A 57 -3.69 -1.34 4.25
CA ALA A 57 -3.63 -2.24 5.39
C ALA A 57 -4.74 -3.30 5.37
N ARG A 58 -5.96 -2.92 4.97
CA ARG A 58 -7.08 -3.87 4.81
C ARG A 58 -6.88 -4.85 3.64
N LEU A 59 -6.26 -4.43 2.55
CA LEU A 59 -5.88 -5.35 1.48
C LEU A 59 -4.84 -6.36 1.96
N VAL A 60 -3.84 -5.91 2.71
CA VAL A 60 -2.85 -6.80 3.35
C VAL A 60 -3.52 -7.78 4.29
N GLN A 61 -4.44 -7.33 5.15
CA GLN A 61 -5.24 -8.19 6.04
C GLN A 61 -6.00 -9.27 5.25
N GLN A 62 -6.66 -8.90 4.17
CA GLN A 62 -7.38 -9.85 3.32
C GLN A 62 -6.44 -10.90 2.72
N GLN A 63 -5.28 -10.48 2.23
CA GLN A 63 -4.27 -11.39 1.68
C GLN A 63 -3.75 -12.36 2.74
N ILE A 64 -3.39 -11.87 3.92
CA ILE A 64 -2.91 -12.70 5.03
C ILE A 64 -3.99 -13.69 5.51
N ASN A 65 -5.24 -13.26 5.61
CA ASN A 65 -6.34 -14.11 6.05
C ASN A 65 -6.73 -15.21 5.05
N GLN A 66 -6.46 -14.98 3.75
CA GLN A 66 -6.71 -15.96 2.69
C GLN A 66 -5.51 -16.91 2.47
N ALA A 67 -4.32 -16.51 2.91
CA ALA A 67 -3.12 -17.29 2.74
C ALA A 67 -3.07 -18.46 3.76
N ASN A 68 -2.56 -19.60 3.33
CA ASN A 68 -2.16 -20.66 4.24
C ASN A 68 -0.94 -20.22 5.03
N CYS A 69 -0.76 -20.81 6.23
CA CYS A 69 0.47 -20.61 6.99
C CYS A 69 1.68 -21.02 6.11
N PRO A 70 2.62 -20.11 5.83
CA PRO A 70 3.80 -20.46 5.04
C PRO A 70 4.66 -21.49 5.76
N GLU A 71 5.32 -22.40 5.02
CA GLU A 71 6.10 -23.53 5.56
C GLU A 71 7.19 -23.14 6.58
N HIS A 72 7.63 -21.90 6.54
CA HIS A 72 8.69 -21.38 7.41
C HIS A 72 8.15 -20.63 8.64
N PHE A 73 6.84 -20.58 8.82
CA PHE A 73 6.18 -20.10 10.03
C PHE A 73 5.66 -21.27 10.84
N THR A 74 5.67 -21.11 12.14
CA THR A 74 4.78 -21.89 13.00
C THR A 74 3.36 -21.32 12.91
N GLU A 75 2.36 -22.14 13.14
CA GLU A 75 0.96 -21.70 13.21
C GLU A 75 0.77 -20.55 14.21
N GLU A 76 1.48 -20.62 15.36
CA GLU A 76 1.44 -19.58 16.41
C GLU A 76 2.04 -18.26 15.92
N GLU A 77 3.19 -18.27 15.25
CA GLU A 77 3.81 -17.07 14.69
C GLU A 77 2.93 -16.44 13.59
N TRP A 78 2.29 -17.28 12.78
CA TRP A 78 1.40 -16.80 11.73
C TRP A 78 0.15 -16.15 12.32
N GLU A 79 -0.43 -16.73 13.36
CA GLU A 79 -1.57 -16.16 14.05
C GLU A 79 -1.22 -14.85 14.77
N GLN A 80 -0.05 -14.76 15.40
CA GLN A 80 0.45 -13.50 15.99
C GLN A 80 0.59 -12.40 14.94
N GLN A 81 1.02 -12.74 13.72
CA GLN A 81 1.11 -11.76 12.64
C GLN A 81 -0.27 -11.24 12.19
N LYS A 82 -1.27 -12.13 12.10
CA LYS A 82 -2.66 -11.72 11.82
C LYS A 82 -3.20 -10.78 12.91
N GLN A 83 -3.00 -11.14 14.17
CA GLN A 83 -3.42 -10.32 15.30
C GLN A 83 -2.79 -8.93 15.28
N LEU A 84 -1.51 -8.83 14.94
CA LEU A 84 -0.80 -7.54 14.82
C LEU A 84 -1.39 -6.65 13.72
N VAL A 85 -1.76 -7.25 12.58
CA VAL A 85 -2.42 -6.52 11.49
C VAL A 85 -3.81 -6.05 11.90
N ASP A 86 -4.58 -6.90 12.58
CA ASP A 86 -5.91 -6.58 13.08
C ASP A 86 -5.86 -5.45 14.12
N GLU A 87 -4.91 -5.50 15.04
CA GLU A 87 -4.66 -4.45 16.04
C GLU A 87 -4.33 -3.12 15.35
N ALA A 88 -3.42 -3.14 14.38
CA ALA A 88 -3.05 -1.93 13.67
C ALA A 88 -4.23 -1.28 12.96
N ILE A 89 -5.06 -2.06 12.27
CA ILE A 89 -6.27 -1.56 11.60
C ILE A 89 -7.25 -0.98 12.62
N SER A 90 -7.47 -1.68 13.74
CA SER A 90 -8.36 -1.23 14.81
C SER A 90 -7.91 0.12 15.40
N LEU A 91 -6.60 0.28 15.64
CA LEU A 91 -6.04 1.54 16.14
C LEU A 91 -6.13 2.67 15.11
N MET A 92 -5.88 2.38 13.83
CA MET A 92 -6.03 3.35 12.75
C MET A 92 -7.49 3.82 12.58
N ASP A 93 -8.46 2.90 12.64
CA ASP A 93 -9.89 3.22 12.60
C ASP A 93 -10.29 4.06 13.83
N SER A 94 -9.91 3.65 15.01
CA SER A 94 -10.20 4.36 16.27
C SER A 94 -9.63 5.79 16.26
N TYR A 95 -8.42 5.97 15.77
CA TYR A 95 -7.81 7.30 15.60
C TYR A 95 -8.63 8.17 14.65
N ARG A 96 -9.08 7.61 13.53
CA ARG A 96 -9.88 8.37 12.54
C ARG A 96 -11.27 8.75 13.03
N GLU A 97 -11.88 7.90 13.86
CA GLU A 97 -13.17 8.19 14.48
C GLU A 97 -13.06 9.25 15.57
N ASN A 98 -12.00 9.20 16.36
CA ASN A 98 -11.76 10.13 17.46
C ASN A 98 -10.27 10.52 17.55
N PRO A 99 -9.79 11.44 16.70
CA PRO A 99 -8.41 11.91 16.73
C PRO A 99 -8.07 12.53 18.08
N SER A 100 -7.15 11.91 18.82
CA SER A 100 -6.67 12.39 20.11
C SER A 100 -5.17 12.15 20.23
N TYR A 101 -4.55 12.81 21.23
CA TYR A 101 -3.14 12.55 21.54
C TYR A 101 -2.93 11.08 21.97
N GLU A 102 -3.84 10.55 22.78
CA GLU A 102 -3.79 9.20 23.29
C GLU A 102 -3.90 8.16 22.17
N SER A 103 -4.86 8.32 21.25
CA SER A 103 -5.03 7.41 20.12
C SER A 103 -3.82 7.48 19.17
N ARG A 104 -3.23 8.67 18.94
CA ARG A 104 -1.99 8.82 18.17
C ARG A 104 -0.79 8.21 18.89
N GLN A 105 -0.75 8.27 20.22
CA GLN A 105 0.31 7.66 21.02
C GLN A 105 0.23 6.12 20.97
N SER A 106 -0.96 5.55 20.94
CA SER A 106 -1.16 4.10 20.75
C SER A 106 -0.60 3.63 19.39
N LEU A 107 -0.87 4.36 18.32
CA LEU A 107 -0.29 4.08 17.00
C LEU A 107 1.26 4.18 17.02
N ARG A 108 1.82 5.16 17.72
CA ARG A 108 3.29 5.30 17.87
C ARG A 108 3.91 4.15 18.67
N ASN A 109 3.23 3.66 19.68
CA ASN A 109 3.70 2.54 20.47
C ASN A 109 3.72 1.27 19.62
N LEU A 110 2.64 0.97 18.92
CA LEU A 110 2.59 -0.16 18.01
C LEU A 110 3.66 -0.07 16.90
N LEU A 111 3.88 1.13 16.34
CA LEU A 111 4.95 1.34 15.37
C LEU A 111 6.33 1.03 15.94
N LYS A 112 6.61 1.42 17.22
CA LYS A 112 7.87 1.10 17.88
C LYS A 112 8.06 -0.39 18.11
N ASP A 113 6.97 -1.09 18.44
CA ASP A 113 7.00 -2.54 18.63
C ASP A 113 7.34 -3.25 17.31
N ILE A 114 6.74 -2.81 16.19
CA ILE A 114 7.06 -3.31 14.85
C ILE A 114 8.50 -2.97 14.47
N ASP A 115 8.95 -1.73 14.66
CA ASP A 115 10.33 -1.28 14.39
C ASP A 115 11.34 -2.06 15.26
N GLY A 116 11.01 -2.33 16.53
CA GLY A 116 11.85 -3.10 17.45
C GLY A 116 12.03 -4.55 16.99
N VAL A 117 10.96 -5.17 16.55
CA VAL A 117 11.02 -6.53 15.95
C VAL A 117 11.90 -6.55 14.69
N GLN A 118 11.88 -5.49 13.91
CA GLN A 118 12.73 -5.36 12.72
C GLN A 118 14.18 -4.98 13.07
N GLY A 119 14.39 -4.12 14.10
CA GLY A 119 15.69 -3.53 14.42
C GLY A 119 16.77 -4.55 14.82
N ASP A 120 16.45 -5.48 15.70
CA ASP A 120 17.41 -6.51 16.17
C ASP A 120 17.58 -7.63 15.15
N ASP A 121 16.53 -8.00 14.45
CA ASP A 121 16.57 -8.99 13.40
C ASP A 121 17.14 -8.44 12.07
N TYR A 122 16.97 -7.17 11.76
CA TYR A 122 17.43 -6.60 10.47
C TYR A 122 18.96 -6.67 10.29
N ARG A 123 19.74 -6.64 11.35
CA ARG A 123 21.19 -6.84 11.30
C ARG A 123 21.58 -8.29 11.04
N ASN A 124 20.78 -9.23 11.53
CA ASN A 124 20.95 -10.68 11.31
C ASN A 124 20.25 -11.16 10.03
N PHE A 125 19.39 -10.34 9.46
CA PHE A 125 18.39 -10.68 8.47
C PHE A 125 18.86 -10.70 7.04
N ARG A 126 19.99 -10.13 6.75
CA ARG A 126 20.56 -10.08 5.38
C ARG A 126 20.80 -11.46 4.76
N TRP A 127 20.59 -12.54 5.52
CA TRP A 127 21.08 -13.86 5.15
C TRP A 127 20.07 -15.01 5.12
N THR A 128 18.79 -14.77 5.45
CA THR A 128 17.80 -15.85 5.40
C THR A 128 16.55 -15.43 4.62
N THR A 129 16.41 -15.98 3.43
CA THR A 129 15.27 -15.80 2.49
C THR A 129 13.89 -16.00 3.16
N VAL A 130 13.84 -16.79 4.20
CA VAL A 130 12.66 -17.19 4.95
C VAL A 130 12.01 -16.04 5.72
N ARG A 131 12.81 -15.14 6.26
CA ARG A 131 12.32 -14.00 7.02
C ARG A 131 11.89 -12.82 6.11
N PHE A 132 12.28 -12.84 4.84
CA PHE A 132 11.99 -11.77 3.88
C PHE A 132 10.49 -11.62 3.60
N VAL A 133 9.75 -12.71 3.52
CA VAL A 133 8.27 -12.69 3.35
C VAL A 133 7.61 -12.06 4.57
N ARG A 134 8.09 -12.40 5.77
CA ARG A 134 7.64 -11.82 7.04
C ARG A 134 7.87 -10.31 7.10
N SER A 135 9.04 -9.86 6.65
CA SER A 135 9.40 -8.45 6.71
C SER A 135 8.52 -7.55 5.84
N GLY A 136 7.99 -8.01 4.73
CA GLY A 136 7.29 -7.14 3.81
C GLY A 136 5.84 -6.84 4.19
N ASP A 137 5.08 -7.76 4.81
CA ASP A 137 3.74 -7.42 5.30
C ASP A 137 3.85 -6.52 6.53
N LEU A 138 4.80 -6.79 7.40
CA LEU A 138 5.16 -5.89 8.50
C LEU A 138 5.69 -4.54 7.99
N LEU A 139 6.46 -4.52 6.91
CA LEU A 139 6.96 -3.29 6.29
C LEU A 139 5.82 -2.45 5.69
N LYS A 140 4.85 -3.09 5.04
CA LYS A 140 3.64 -2.40 4.57
C LYS A 140 2.85 -1.81 5.73
N LEU A 141 2.71 -2.58 6.82
CA LEU A 141 2.03 -2.14 8.03
C LEU A 141 2.79 -0.98 8.71
N GLU A 142 4.10 -1.06 8.82
CA GLU A 142 4.96 0.04 9.30
C GLU A 142 4.72 1.31 8.50
N TYR A 143 4.77 1.24 7.18
CA TYR A 143 4.57 2.42 6.34
C TYR A 143 3.14 2.96 6.43
N ALA A 144 2.14 2.09 6.60
CA ALA A 144 0.77 2.52 6.86
C ALA A 144 0.66 3.29 8.19
N LEU A 145 1.22 2.78 9.28
CA LEU A 145 1.24 3.46 10.58
C LEU A 145 1.99 4.80 10.52
N ARG A 146 3.10 4.86 9.78
CA ARG A 146 3.86 6.12 9.60
C ARG A 146 3.03 7.20 8.91
N CYS A 147 2.08 6.84 8.04
CA CYS A 147 1.15 7.81 7.45
C CYS A 147 0.26 8.52 8.50
N PHE A 148 0.06 7.91 9.67
CA PHE A 148 -0.75 8.46 10.76
C PHE A 148 0.07 9.24 11.80
N VAL A 149 1.35 8.91 11.96
CA VAL A 149 2.14 9.45 13.08
C VAL A 149 3.27 10.38 12.67
N GLU A 150 3.72 10.30 11.42
CA GLU A 150 4.82 11.12 10.90
C GLU A 150 4.32 12.35 10.16
N THR A 151 5.14 13.40 10.15
CA THR A 151 4.80 14.66 9.46
C THR A 151 4.96 14.58 7.95
N ASP A 152 5.87 13.74 7.45
CA ASP A 152 6.06 13.52 6.00
C ASP A 152 5.18 12.36 5.49
N PHE A 153 3.88 12.41 5.82
CA PHE A 153 2.91 11.41 5.37
C PHE A 153 2.86 11.23 3.84
N PRO A 154 3.11 12.24 2.96
CA PRO A 154 3.16 11.99 1.52
C PRO A 154 4.32 11.08 1.10
N TYR A 155 5.45 11.17 1.79
CA TYR A 155 6.58 10.27 1.56
C TYR A 155 6.27 8.85 2.00
N TRP A 156 5.64 8.68 3.17
CA TRP A 156 5.29 7.36 3.67
C TRP A 156 4.18 6.69 2.87
N ALA A 157 3.18 7.44 2.41
CA ALA A 157 2.17 6.94 1.47
C ALA A 157 2.79 6.48 0.13
N TYR A 158 3.79 7.19 -0.37
CA TYR A 158 4.56 6.75 -1.54
C TYR A 158 5.35 5.47 -1.26
N LYS A 159 6.01 5.36 -0.10
CA LYS A 159 6.74 4.14 0.30
C LYS A 159 5.79 2.95 0.42
N LEU A 160 4.65 3.16 1.05
CA LEU A 160 3.60 2.14 1.19
C LEU A 160 3.10 1.65 -0.17
N ALA A 161 2.74 2.56 -1.07
CA ALA A 161 2.27 2.21 -2.40
C ALA A 161 3.34 1.49 -3.21
N ARG A 162 4.59 1.93 -3.09
CA ARG A 162 5.73 1.30 -3.73
C ARG A 162 5.90 -0.14 -3.25
N GLU A 163 5.92 -0.35 -1.94
CA GLU A 163 6.06 -1.68 -1.34
C GLU A 163 4.88 -2.59 -1.70
N TYR A 164 3.67 -2.04 -1.74
CA TYR A 164 2.48 -2.78 -2.12
C TYR A 164 2.51 -3.24 -3.59
N VAL A 165 2.97 -2.36 -4.51
CA VAL A 165 2.99 -2.64 -5.95
C VAL A 165 4.20 -3.47 -6.36
N GLU A 166 5.38 -3.22 -5.80
CA GLU A 166 6.59 -4.01 -6.11
C GLU A 166 6.49 -5.44 -5.58
N GLY A 167 5.72 -5.65 -4.53
CA GLY A 167 5.63 -6.93 -3.85
C GLY A 167 6.95 -7.34 -3.19
N TYR A 168 6.96 -8.57 -2.73
CA TYR A 168 8.09 -9.19 -2.08
C TYR A 168 9.19 -9.58 -3.04
N GLY A 169 10.42 -9.31 -2.65
CA GLY A 169 11.60 -9.94 -3.22
C GLY A 169 11.97 -9.47 -4.62
N LEU A 170 11.31 -8.47 -5.17
CA LEU A 170 11.83 -7.80 -6.32
C LEU A 170 13.05 -6.97 -5.87
N GLN A 171 14.22 -7.36 -6.34
CA GLN A 171 15.46 -6.65 -6.04
C GLN A 171 15.28 -5.15 -6.33
N SER A 172 15.86 -4.30 -5.48
CA SER A 172 15.87 -2.85 -5.67
C SER A 172 16.34 -2.52 -7.08
N GLY A 173 15.44 -1.96 -7.90
CA GLY A 173 15.72 -1.64 -9.31
C GLY A 173 14.82 -2.36 -10.32
N SER A 174 14.05 -3.36 -9.92
CA SER A 174 12.98 -3.90 -10.75
C SER A 174 11.86 -2.85 -10.84
N GLY A 175 11.31 -2.67 -12.01
CA GLY A 175 10.15 -1.82 -12.22
C GLY A 175 8.84 -2.55 -11.93
N ILE A 176 7.73 -1.92 -12.27
CA ILE A 176 6.41 -2.55 -12.28
C ILE A 176 6.42 -3.64 -13.34
N VAL A 177 6.21 -4.88 -12.92
CA VAL A 177 6.14 -6.08 -13.77
C VAL A 177 4.70 -6.54 -13.92
N ALA A 178 4.44 -7.52 -14.79
CA ALA A 178 3.09 -7.99 -15.04
C ALA A 178 2.36 -8.47 -13.78
N GLU A 179 3.08 -9.12 -12.87
CA GLU A 179 2.56 -9.62 -11.60
C GLU A 179 2.14 -8.49 -10.64
N SER A 180 2.72 -7.30 -10.78
CA SER A 180 2.39 -6.12 -9.98
C SER A 180 1.22 -5.29 -10.54
N VAL A 181 0.75 -5.61 -11.74
CA VAL A 181 -0.33 -4.85 -12.40
C VAL A 181 -1.63 -4.84 -11.58
N PRO A 182 -2.11 -5.96 -11.00
CA PRO A 182 -3.31 -5.94 -10.17
C PRO A 182 -3.20 -4.97 -9.00
N MET A 183 -2.07 -4.96 -8.29
CA MET A 183 -1.82 -4.07 -7.15
C MET A 183 -1.79 -2.59 -7.58
N LEU A 184 -1.22 -2.28 -8.74
CA LEU A 184 -1.24 -0.92 -9.28
C LEU A 184 -2.67 -0.46 -9.63
N LEU A 185 -3.51 -1.36 -10.15
CA LEU A 185 -4.90 -1.07 -10.44
C LEU A 185 -5.73 -0.85 -9.16
N GLU A 186 -5.47 -1.61 -8.10
CA GLU A 186 -6.09 -1.40 -6.79
C GLU A 186 -5.73 -0.03 -6.21
N VAL A 187 -4.47 0.39 -6.32
CA VAL A 187 -4.06 1.75 -5.95
C VAL A 187 -4.77 2.80 -6.80
N ALA A 188 -4.91 2.58 -8.10
CA ALA A 188 -5.63 3.49 -8.99
C ALA A 188 -7.13 3.54 -8.66
N GLU A 189 -7.76 2.40 -8.35
CA GLU A 189 -9.16 2.29 -7.92
C GLU A 189 -9.41 3.11 -6.65
N PHE A 190 -8.54 2.98 -5.62
CA PHE A 190 -8.66 3.81 -4.41
C PHE A 190 -8.72 5.30 -4.74
N TRP A 191 -7.80 5.80 -5.58
CA TRP A 191 -7.75 7.22 -5.91
C TRP A 191 -8.93 7.68 -6.79
N CYS A 192 -9.48 6.79 -7.64
CA CYS A 192 -10.71 7.06 -8.37
C CYS A 192 -11.90 7.21 -7.43
N GLN A 193 -12.07 6.30 -6.50
CA GLN A 193 -13.13 6.37 -5.49
C GLN A 193 -12.98 7.61 -4.61
N TYR A 194 -11.76 7.88 -4.15
CA TYR A 194 -11.50 8.99 -3.24
C TYR A 194 -11.80 10.37 -3.85
N TYR A 195 -11.33 10.63 -5.07
CA TYR A 195 -11.43 11.95 -5.69
C TYR A 195 -12.66 12.13 -6.58
N PHE A 196 -13.21 11.07 -7.13
CA PHE A 196 -14.30 11.15 -8.11
C PHE A 196 -15.57 10.45 -7.65
N ASN A 197 -15.52 9.66 -6.59
CA ASN A 197 -16.61 8.77 -6.16
C ASN A 197 -17.10 7.86 -7.31
N GLN A 198 -16.17 7.36 -8.10
CA GLN A 198 -16.39 6.51 -9.27
C GLN A 198 -15.37 5.37 -9.25
N SER A 199 -15.78 4.20 -9.74
CA SER A 199 -14.81 3.13 -9.99
C SER A 199 -13.85 3.51 -11.13
N LEU A 200 -12.73 2.80 -11.21
CA LEU A 200 -11.74 3.00 -12.26
C LEU A 200 -12.37 2.82 -13.65
N ASN A 201 -13.20 1.79 -13.81
CA ASN A 201 -13.88 1.49 -15.07
C ASN A 201 -14.93 2.53 -15.44
N GLU A 202 -15.67 3.06 -14.47
CA GLU A 202 -16.64 4.16 -14.71
C GLU A 202 -15.94 5.45 -15.11
N LYS A 203 -14.76 5.72 -14.49
CA LYS A 203 -13.99 6.92 -14.78
C LYS A 203 -13.25 6.87 -16.11
N PHE A 204 -12.75 5.69 -16.48
CA PHE A 204 -11.91 5.48 -17.66
C PHE A 204 -12.41 4.29 -18.49
N PRO A 205 -13.63 4.36 -19.08
CA PRO A 205 -14.23 3.24 -19.79
C PRO A 205 -13.42 2.75 -20.98
N ASP A 206 -12.73 3.67 -21.68
CA ASP A 206 -11.94 3.35 -22.87
C ASP A 206 -10.50 2.89 -22.56
N GLY A 207 -10.02 3.19 -21.35
CA GLY A 207 -8.70 2.75 -20.87
C GLY A 207 -8.77 1.51 -19.97
N GLY A 208 -9.99 1.12 -19.60
CA GLY A 208 -10.28 0.14 -18.58
C GLY A 208 -10.70 -1.23 -19.07
N ALA A 209 -10.42 -1.61 -20.31
CA ALA A 209 -10.63 -2.99 -20.77
C ALA A 209 -9.66 -4.01 -20.12
N ILE A 210 -9.11 -3.67 -18.97
CA ILE A 210 -8.50 -4.64 -18.07
C ILE A 210 -9.62 -5.14 -17.18
N ALA A 211 -10.31 -6.19 -17.62
CA ALA A 211 -11.13 -6.98 -16.74
C ALA A 211 -10.25 -7.36 -15.56
N LEU A 212 -10.56 -6.85 -14.38
CA LEU A 212 -10.09 -7.42 -13.12
C LEU A 212 -10.60 -8.86 -13.14
N VAL A 213 -9.81 -9.77 -13.69
CA VAL A 213 -10.04 -11.20 -13.58
C VAL A 213 -9.80 -11.52 -12.12
N ARG A 214 -10.91 -11.57 -11.39
CA ARG A 214 -10.97 -12.08 -10.02
C ARG A 214 -10.74 -13.57 -10.01
#